data_141ac261380448feb201a085b93c25ce
#
_entry.id   141ac261380448feb201a085b93c25ce
#
_cell.length_a   1.000
_cell.length_b   1.000
_cell.length_c   1.000
_cell.angle_alpha   90.00
_cell.angle_beta   90.00
_cell.angle_gamma   90.00
#
_symmetry.space_group_name_H-M   'P 1'
#
loop_
_entity.id
_entity.type
_entity.pdbx_description
1 polymer ?
#
loop_
_entity_poly.entity_id
_entity_poly.type
_entity_poly.pdbx_seq_one_letter_code
_entity_poly.pdbx_strand_id
1 'polypeptide(L)'
;MVIIISGTPASGKSSVSKALAKKFPKSVYIPVDDLRAMVIGGNIAPWDDKFGEQYKLIEKNFLAMTKNFLEEGFVVIIDDVIADEQVKKYQKMFGNVYGFLLLPSIETLKKRDLERDSTGEMHGRIDVLYPEFANSKHDTLKVIDSTNHALSKTVEEIFKQLKNSSH
;
A
#
# COMPACT_ATOMS: atom_id res chain seq x y z
N MET A 1 3.89 4.02 15.30
CA MET A 1 4.46 3.20 14.19
C MET A 1 3.55 3.27 12.97
N VAL A 2 4.11 3.52 11.79
CA VAL A 2 3.38 3.49 10.51
C VAL A 2 3.89 2.31 9.69
N ILE A 3 2.98 1.58 9.06
CA ILE A 3 3.28 0.47 8.15
C ILE A 3 2.62 0.78 6.80
N ILE A 4 3.42 0.79 5.75
CA ILE A 4 2.96 1.02 4.38
C ILE A 4 2.96 -0.32 3.65
N ILE A 5 1.83 -0.68 3.08
CA ILE A 5 1.71 -1.83 2.19
C ILE A 5 1.47 -1.31 0.78
N SER A 6 2.52 -1.37 -0.04
CA SER A 6 2.51 -0.94 -1.43
C SER A 6 2.47 -2.12 -2.39
N GLY A 7 2.21 -1.85 -3.65
CA GLY A 7 2.17 -2.83 -4.74
C GLY A 7 1.19 -2.45 -5.83
N THR A 8 1.25 -3.17 -6.94
CA THR A 8 0.34 -2.98 -8.08
C THR A 8 -1.10 -3.37 -7.76
N PRO A 9 -2.09 -3.04 -8.59
CA PRO A 9 -3.41 -3.66 -8.52
C PRO A 9 -3.29 -5.19 -8.48
N ALA A 10 -4.23 -5.86 -7.81
CA ALA A 10 -4.29 -7.31 -7.61
C ALA A 10 -3.12 -7.94 -6.81
N SER A 11 -2.17 -7.17 -6.27
CA SER A 11 -1.07 -7.71 -5.44
C SER A 11 -1.53 -8.24 -4.07
N GLY A 12 -2.75 -7.89 -3.63
CA GLY A 12 -3.32 -8.32 -2.35
C GLY A 12 -3.11 -7.33 -1.21
N LYS A 13 -2.69 -6.09 -1.49
CA LYS A 13 -2.45 -5.03 -0.48
C LYS A 13 -3.56 -4.93 0.56
N SER A 14 -4.81 -4.76 0.13
CA SER A 14 -5.94 -4.52 1.03
C SER A 14 -6.23 -5.71 1.95
N SER A 15 -6.11 -6.93 1.42
CA SER A 15 -6.29 -8.15 2.23
C SER A 15 -5.17 -8.29 3.26
N VAL A 16 -3.92 -8.06 2.84
CA VAL A 16 -2.75 -8.11 3.72
C VAL A 16 -2.83 -7.02 4.79
N SER A 17 -3.15 -5.79 4.42
CA SER A 17 -3.28 -4.66 5.36
C SER A 17 -4.33 -4.89 6.42
N LYS A 18 -5.52 -5.36 6.03
CA LYS A 18 -6.61 -5.70 6.96
C LYS A 18 -6.23 -6.84 7.92
N ALA A 19 -5.57 -7.88 7.40
CA ALA A 19 -5.16 -9.02 8.20
C ALA A 19 -3.98 -8.65 9.13
N LEU A 20 -3.04 -7.82 8.67
CA LEU A 20 -1.92 -7.33 9.46
C LEU A 20 -2.41 -6.42 10.61
N ALA A 21 -3.40 -5.55 10.36
CA ALA A 21 -3.99 -4.69 11.39
C ALA A 21 -4.49 -5.50 12.59
N LYS A 22 -5.07 -6.68 12.36
CA LYS A 22 -5.56 -7.57 13.44
C LYS A 22 -4.46 -8.17 14.31
N LYS A 23 -3.17 -8.06 13.93
CA LYS A 23 -2.04 -8.53 14.73
C LYS A 23 -1.64 -7.55 15.86
N PHE A 24 -2.19 -6.34 15.85
CA PHE A 24 -1.89 -5.31 16.84
C PHE A 24 -3.10 -5.05 17.72
N PRO A 25 -2.91 -4.85 19.03
CA PRO A 25 -4.03 -4.60 19.95
C PRO A 25 -4.73 -3.26 19.72
N LYS A 26 -4.01 -2.29 19.13
CA LYS A 26 -4.54 -0.95 18.80
C LYS A 26 -4.00 -0.53 17.44
N SER A 27 -4.81 -0.62 16.41
CA SER A 27 -4.41 -0.34 15.04
C SER A 27 -5.53 0.29 14.23
N VAL A 28 -5.16 0.99 13.17
CA VAL A 28 -6.07 1.54 12.16
C VAL A 28 -5.57 1.18 10.77
N TYR A 29 -6.49 0.88 9.88
CA TYR A 29 -6.27 0.63 8.47
C TYR A 29 -6.80 1.81 7.65
N ILE A 30 -5.93 2.41 6.84
CA ILE A 30 -6.24 3.54 5.97
C ILE A 30 -6.14 3.08 4.50
N PRO A 31 -7.26 2.69 3.87
CA PRO A 31 -7.32 2.42 2.44
C PRO A 31 -7.37 3.74 1.68
N VAL A 32 -6.29 4.13 1.02
CA VAL A 32 -6.20 5.43 0.33
C VAL A 32 -7.15 5.48 -0.88
N ASP A 33 -7.45 4.33 -1.50
CA ASP A 33 -8.45 4.23 -2.57
C ASP A 33 -9.85 4.67 -2.10
N ASP A 34 -10.24 4.32 -0.86
CA ASP A 34 -11.53 4.74 -0.31
C ASP A 34 -11.59 6.26 -0.10
N LEU A 35 -10.47 6.88 0.29
CA LEU A 35 -10.39 8.35 0.39
C LEU A 35 -10.51 9.01 -0.98
N ARG A 36 -9.92 8.41 -2.01
CA ARG A 36 -10.11 8.87 -3.41
C ARG A 36 -11.56 8.76 -3.84
N ALA A 37 -12.23 7.67 -3.51
CA ALA A 37 -13.62 7.43 -3.83
C ALA A 37 -14.60 8.41 -3.15
N MET A 38 -14.18 9.11 -2.08
CA MET A 38 -14.98 10.17 -1.45
C MET A 38 -15.14 11.40 -2.36
N VAL A 39 -14.27 11.59 -3.35
CA VAL A 39 -14.38 12.71 -4.30
C VAL A 39 -15.40 12.34 -5.36
N ILE A 40 -16.63 12.81 -5.21
CA ILE A 40 -17.74 12.55 -6.13
C ILE A 40 -17.71 13.54 -7.29
N GLY A 41 -17.72 14.84 -6.98
CA GLY A 41 -17.62 15.89 -8.00
C GLY A 41 -16.17 16.24 -8.28
N GLY A 42 -15.78 16.28 -9.58
CA GLY A 42 -14.42 16.60 -9.98
C GLY A 42 -13.40 15.49 -9.71
N ASN A 43 -13.84 14.24 -9.58
CA ASN A 43 -12.94 13.11 -9.44
C ASN A 43 -12.04 12.98 -10.68
N ILE A 44 -10.73 12.84 -10.44
CA ILE A 44 -9.70 12.66 -11.48
C ILE A 44 -9.20 11.23 -11.39
N ALA A 45 -9.24 10.52 -12.51
CA ALA A 45 -8.78 9.13 -12.56
C ALA A 45 -7.25 9.03 -12.29
N PRO A 46 -6.77 7.96 -11.62
CA PRO A 46 -5.34 7.81 -11.31
C PRO A 46 -4.39 7.78 -12.50
N TRP A 47 -4.90 7.63 -13.71
CA TRP A 47 -4.14 7.62 -14.96
C TRP A 47 -4.26 8.93 -15.76
N ASP A 48 -4.98 9.93 -15.25
CA ASP A 48 -5.07 11.25 -15.84
C ASP A 48 -3.84 12.09 -15.45
N ASP A 49 -3.34 12.90 -16.39
CA ASP A 49 -2.17 13.76 -16.17
C ASP A 49 -2.36 14.77 -15.03
N LYS A 50 -3.61 15.16 -14.76
CA LYS A 50 -3.97 16.08 -13.67
C LYS A 50 -4.12 15.40 -12.31
N PHE A 51 -4.05 14.06 -12.26
CA PHE A 51 -4.25 13.30 -11.02
C PHE A 51 -3.29 13.72 -9.90
N GLY A 52 -2.07 14.13 -10.24
CA GLY A 52 -1.07 14.53 -9.26
C GLY A 52 -1.51 15.66 -8.31
N GLU A 53 -2.36 16.59 -8.77
CA GLU A 53 -2.90 17.65 -7.91
C GLU A 53 -3.95 17.11 -6.93
N GLN A 54 -4.86 16.26 -7.41
CA GLN A 54 -5.84 15.61 -6.55
C GLN A 54 -5.16 14.66 -5.56
N TYR A 55 -4.15 13.91 -6.01
CA TYR A 55 -3.40 13.02 -5.13
C TYR A 55 -2.71 13.78 -3.97
N LYS A 56 -2.18 14.97 -4.22
CA LYS A 56 -1.61 15.82 -3.15
C LYS A 56 -2.66 16.15 -2.06
N LEU A 57 -3.91 16.39 -2.46
CA LEU A 57 -4.99 16.63 -1.50
C LEU A 57 -5.31 15.34 -0.71
N ILE A 58 -5.43 14.21 -1.39
CA ILE A 58 -5.67 12.91 -0.73
C ILE A 58 -4.51 12.57 0.22
N GLU A 59 -3.27 12.76 -0.24
CA GLU A 59 -2.06 12.56 0.59
C GLU A 59 -2.11 13.42 1.87
N LYS A 60 -2.43 14.70 1.74
CA LYS A 60 -2.58 15.62 2.88
C LYS A 60 -3.61 15.10 3.90
N ASN A 61 -4.72 14.56 3.41
CA ASN A 61 -5.79 14.04 4.27
C ASN A 61 -5.35 12.77 5.01
N PHE A 62 -4.82 11.77 4.33
CA PHE A 62 -4.42 10.55 5.04
C PHE A 62 -3.19 10.76 5.94
N LEU A 63 -2.29 11.70 5.64
CA LEU A 63 -1.20 12.06 6.53
C LEU A 63 -1.69 12.77 7.80
N ALA A 64 -2.72 13.62 7.69
CA ALA A 64 -3.37 14.23 8.85
C ALA A 64 -4.06 13.17 9.73
N MET A 65 -4.79 12.23 9.12
CA MET A 65 -5.38 11.09 9.82
C MET A 65 -4.30 10.23 10.50
N THR A 66 -3.21 9.94 9.80
CA THR A 66 -2.07 9.19 10.32
C THR A 66 -1.52 9.84 11.59
N LYS A 67 -1.28 11.16 11.56
CA LYS A 67 -0.80 11.91 12.70
C LYS A 67 -1.75 11.77 13.90
N ASN A 68 -3.03 12.03 13.71
CA ASN A 68 -4.04 11.96 14.77
C ASN A 68 -4.10 10.56 15.42
N PHE A 69 -4.06 9.50 14.62
CA PHE A 69 -4.07 8.13 15.15
C PHE A 69 -2.77 7.77 15.89
N LEU A 70 -1.60 8.26 15.41
CA LEU A 70 -0.33 8.05 16.10
C LEU A 70 -0.29 8.72 17.46
N GLU A 71 -0.83 9.94 17.59
CA GLU A 71 -0.94 10.68 18.86
C GLU A 71 -1.77 9.92 19.88
N GLU A 72 -2.78 9.17 19.43
CA GLU A 72 -3.60 8.29 20.25
C GLU A 72 -3.00 6.88 20.45
N GLY A 73 -1.77 6.65 20.01
CA GLY A 73 -1.03 5.40 20.22
C GLY A 73 -1.45 4.23 19.30
N PHE A 74 -2.11 4.50 18.19
CA PHE A 74 -2.43 3.46 17.19
C PHE A 74 -1.21 3.10 16.35
N VAL A 75 -1.15 1.84 15.93
CA VAL A 75 -0.38 1.42 14.77
C VAL A 75 -1.20 1.75 13.52
N VAL A 76 -0.60 2.51 12.60
CA VAL A 76 -1.30 2.93 11.37
C VAL A 76 -0.82 2.10 10.20
N ILE A 77 -1.73 1.43 9.51
CA ILE A 77 -1.46 0.68 8.28
C ILE A 77 -2.04 1.43 7.09
N ILE A 78 -1.20 1.86 6.17
CA ILE A 78 -1.56 2.59 4.95
C ILE A 78 -1.49 1.62 3.76
N ASP A 79 -2.55 1.55 2.99
CA ASP A 79 -2.67 0.76 1.76
C ASP A 79 -2.80 1.72 0.57
N ASP A 80 -1.75 1.78 -0.25
CA ASP A 80 -1.73 2.59 -1.47
C ASP A 80 -0.61 2.11 -2.43
N VAL A 81 -0.55 2.68 -3.62
CA VAL A 81 0.55 2.52 -4.58
C VAL A 81 1.60 3.59 -4.27
N ILE A 82 2.59 3.24 -3.45
CA ILE A 82 3.59 4.18 -2.91
C ILE A 82 4.99 3.73 -3.35
N ALA A 83 5.79 4.69 -3.83
CA ALA A 83 7.20 4.49 -4.18
C ALA A 83 8.15 4.85 -3.02
N ASP A 84 9.42 4.46 -3.15
CA ASP A 84 10.46 4.69 -2.14
C ASP A 84 10.60 6.15 -1.71
N GLU A 85 10.49 7.10 -2.64
CA GLU A 85 10.62 8.53 -2.33
C GLU A 85 9.52 9.03 -1.38
N GLN A 86 8.31 8.52 -1.52
CA GLN A 86 7.20 8.83 -0.62
C GLN A 86 7.44 8.21 0.76
N VAL A 87 7.94 6.97 0.83
CA VAL A 87 8.30 6.33 2.10
C VAL A 87 9.38 7.15 2.83
N LYS A 88 10.45 7.59 2.12
CA LYS A 88 11.47 8.47 2.69
C LYS A 88 10.90 9.77 3.24
N LYS A 89 9.94 10.37 2.52
CA LYS A 89 9.21 11.56 2.99
C LYS A 89 8.47 11.28 4.28
N TYR A 90 7.75 10.17 4.37
CA TYR A 90 6.96 9.82 5.57
C TYR A 90 7.84 9.41 6.74
N GLN A 91 9.00 8.78 6.49
CA GLN A 91 10.01 8.53 7.53
C GLN A 91 10.53 9.82 8.16
N LYS A 92 10.75 10.88 7.36
CA LYS A 92 11.13 12.20 7.89
C LYS A 92 10.02 12.84 8.73
N MET A 93 8.75 12.58 8.40
CA MET A 93 7.61 13.16 9.12
C MET A 93 7.26 12.43 10.42
N PHE A 94 7.31 11.10 10.42
CA PHE A 94 6.80 10.25 11.50
C PHE A 94 7.87 9.42 12.20
N GLY A 95 9.08 9.39 11.67
CA GLY A 95 10.20 8.61 12.22
C GLY A 95 10.05 7.11 11.97
N ASN A 96 9.21 6.46 12.75
CA ASN A 96 9.05 5.00 12.75
C ASN A 96 8.08 4.53 11.66
N VAL A 97 8.57 4.48 10.39
CA VAL A 97 7.81 4.07 9.20
C VAL A 97 8.48 2.89 8.51
N TYR A 98 7.73 1.83 8.28
CA TYR A 98 8.15 0.61 7.59
C TYR A 98 7.36 0.44 6.29
N GLY A 99 8.06 0.30 5.16
CA GLY A 99 7.48 0.07 3.85
C GLY A 99 7.64 -1.38 3.40
N PHE A 100 6.57 -1.96 2.86
CA PHE A 100 6.56 -3.28 2.23
C PHE A 100 5.93 -3.19 0.85
N LEU A 101 6.62 -3.75 -0.15
CA LEU A 101 6.13 -3.84 -1.52
C LEU A 101 5.71 -5.27 -1.81
N LEU A 102 4.41 -5.49 -2.02
CA LEU A 102 3.92 -6.78 -2.51
C LEU A 102 4.13 -6.87 -4.01
N LEU A 103 5.05 -7.72 -4.43
CA LEU A 103 5.43 -7.89 -5.82
C LEU A 103 5.39 -9.38 -6.23
N PRO A 104 4.20 -9.99 -6.32
CA PRO A 104 4.06 -11.31 -6.91
C PRO A 104 4.34 -11.27 -8.41
N SER A 105 4.53 -12.42 -9.07
CA SER A 105 4.76 -12.46 -10.51
C SER A 105 3.62 -11.83 -11.31
N ILE A 106 3.92 -11.29 -12.49
CA ILE A 106 2.93 -10.61 -13.33
C ILE A 106 1.79 -11.56 -13.74
N GLU A 107 2.10 -12.85 -13.95
CA GLU A 107 1.12 -13.88 -14.27
C GLU A 107 0.15 -14.08 -13.09
N THR A 108 0.67 -14.08 -11.89
CA THR A 108 -0.13 -14.18 -10.66
C THR A 108 -1.04 -12.96 -10.49
N LEU A 109 -0.53 -11.76 -10.78
CA LEU A 109 -1.33 -10.53 -10.74
C LEU A 109 -2.49 -10.58 -11.73
N LYS A 110 -2.20 -10.94 -12.99
CA LYS A 110 -3.22 -11.03 -14.05
C LYS A 110 -4.28 -12.09 -13.73
N LYS A 111 -3.85 -13.24 -13.20
CA LYS A 111 -4.78 -14.29 -12.75
C LYS A 111 -5.71 -13.79 -11.63
N ARG A 112 -5.13 -13.16 -10.59
CA ARG A 112 -5.92 -12.62 -9.47
C ARG A 112 -6.86 -11.49 -9.88
N ASP A 113 -6.48 -10.70 -10.88
CA ASP A 113 -7.31 -9.62 -11.40
C ASP A 113 -8.54 -10.20 -12.14
N LEU A 114 -8.35 -11.23 -12.97
CA LEU A 114 -9.45 -11.94 -13.62
C LEU A 114 -10.43 -12.60 -12.63
N GLU A 115 -9.94 -13.10 -11.50
CA GLU A 115 -10.75 -13.75 -10.48
C GLU A 115 -11.58 -12.77 -9.62
N ARG A 116 -11.29 -11.46 -9.70
CA ARG A 116 -11.94 -10.43 -8.86
C ARG A 116 -13.28 -9.93 -9.37
N ASP A 117 -13.89 -10.55 -10.35
CA ASP A 117 -15.15 -10.08 -10.96
C ASP A 117 -15.11 -8.59 -11.37
N SER A 118 -13.94 -8.14 -11.74
CA SER A 118 -13.74 -6.81 -12.24
C SER A 118 -13.94 -6.79 -13.75
N THR A 119 -14.35 -5.66 -14.27
CA THR A 119 -14.54 -5.42 -15.70
C THR A 119 -13.25 -5.52 -16.53
N GLY A 120 -12.15 -6.03 -15.94
CA GLY A 120 -10.84 -6.16 -16.59
C GLY A 120 -10.09 -4.83 -16.76
N GLU A 121 -10.62 -3.74 -16.20
CA GLU A 121 -10.04 -2.40 -16.34
C GLU A 121 -8.63 -2.27 -15.72
N MET A 122 -8.26 -3.17 -14.80
CA MET A 122 -6.97 -3.09 -14.12
C MET A 122 -5.83 -3.77 -14.87
N HIS A 123 -6.07 -4.60 -15.89
CA HIS A 123 -5.02 -5.28 -16.64
C HIS A 123 -4.00 -4.28 -17.23
N GLY A 124 -4.46 -3.22 -17.88
CA GLY A 124 -3.57 -2.19 -18.43
C GLY A 124 -2.74 -1.48 -17.36
N ARG A 125 -3.28 -1.33 -16.16
CA ARG A 125 -2.54 -0.71 -15.03
C ARG A 125 -1.47 -1.65 -14.48
N ILE A 126 -1.71 -2.95 -14.46
CA ILE A 126 -0.70 -3.95 -14.06
C ILE A 126 0.47 -3.89 -15.03
N ASP A 127 0.21 -3.87 -16.36
CA ASP A 127 1.26 -3.86 -17.40
C ASP A 127 2.11 -2.58 -17.33
N VAL A 128 1.55 -1.45 -16.90
CA VAL A 128 2.29 -0.19 -16.73
C VAL A 128 3.08 -0.17 -15.41
N LEU A 129 2.44 -0.51 -14.29
CA LEU A 129 3.04 -0.33 -12.97
C LEU A 129 4.00 -1.46 -12.58
N TYR A 130 3.78 -2.69 -13.05
CA TYR A 130 4.63 -3.81 -12.68
C TYR A 130 6.10 -3.62 -13.08
N PRO A 131 6.42 -3.23 -14.34
CA PRO A 131 7.80 -2.97 -14.72
C PRO A 131 8.44 -1.83 -13.92
N GLU A 132 7.68 -0.80 -13.55
CA GLU A 132 8.19 0.31 -12.74
C GLU A 132 8.69 -0.20 -11.39
N PHE A 133 7.92 -1.05 -10.71
CA PHE A 133 8.33 -1.64 -9.44
C PHE A 133 9.39 -2.73 -9.60
N ALA A 134 9.22 -3.63 -10.56
CA ALA A 134 10.13 -4.77 -10.73
C ALA A 134 11.55 -4.38 -11.14
N ASN A 135 11.71 -3.27 -11.88
CA ASN A 135 13.01 -2.79 -12.36
C ASN A 135 13.61 -1.66 -11.48
N SER A 136 12.89 -1.20 -10.47
CA SER A 136 13.37 -0.17 -9.57
C SER A 136 14.23 -0.77 -8.44
N LYS A 137 15.19 0.03 -7.99
CA LYS A 137 15.90 -0.26 -6.75
C LYS A 137 15.05 0.21 -5.56
N HIS A 138 14.84 -0.67 -4.60
CA HIS A 138 14.07 -0.39 -3.40
C HIS A 138 14.99 -0.23 -2.19
N ASP A 139 15.12 1.01 -1.69
CA ASP A 139 15.95 1.33 -0.53
C ASP A 139 15.14 1.35 0.78
N THR A 140 13.85 1.66 0.69
CA THR A 140 12.95 1.83 1.84
C THR A 140 11.74 0.88 1.83
N LEU A 141 11.43 0.31 0.66
CA LEU A 141 10.41 -0.71 0.50
C LEU A 141 11.04 -2.10 0.54
N LYS A 142 10.68 -2.90 1.54
CA LYS A 142 11.06 -4.32 1.59
C LYS A 142 10.17 -5.10 0.65
N VAL A 143 10.77 -5.70 -0.38
CA VAL A 143 10.03 -6.48 -1.39
C VAL A 143 9.60 -7.82 -0.80
N ILE A 144 8.32 -8.15 -0.95
CA ILE A 144 7.72 -9.43 -0.58
C ILE A 144 7.17 -10.10 -1.85
N ASP A 145 7.82 -11.14 -2.31
CA ASP A 145 7.28 -12.00 -3.36
C ASP A 145 6.16 -12.89 -2.79
N SER A 146 4.93 -12.52 -3.07
CA SER A 146 3.74 -13.25 -2.61
C SER A 146 3.13 -14.16 -3.69
N THR A 147 3.88 -14.52 -4.73
CA THR A 147 3.43 -15.35 -5.88
C THR A 147 2.77 -16.64 -5.38
N ASN A 148 3.45 -17.38 -4.53
CA ASN A 148 3.01 -18.67 -4.00
C ASN A 148 2.61 -18.60 -2.52
N HIS A 149 2.25 -17.42 -2.02
CA HIS A 149 1.89 -17.24 -0.62
C HIS A 149 0.36 -17.25 -0.43
N ALA A 150 -0.09 -18.04 0.54
CA ALA A 150 -1.37 -17.78 1.17
C ALA A 150 -1.31 -16.42 1.93
N LEU A 151 -2.47 -15.79 2.14
CA LEU A 151 -2.56 -14.52 2.86
C LEU A 151 -1.85 -14.55 4.23
N SER A 152 -2.09 -15.63 4.99
CA SER A 152 -1.48 -15.80 6.32
C SER A 152 0.05 -15.81 6.28
N LYS A 153 0.65 -16.45 5.27
CA LYS A 153 2.10 -16.52 5.11
C LYS A 153 2.69 -15.14 4.84
N THR A 154 2.09 -14.34 3.95
CA THR A 154 2.53 -12.97 3.66
C THR A 154 2.45 -12.09 4.91
N VAL A 155 1.35 -12.19 5.66
CA VAL A 155 1.15 -11.42 6.90
C VAL A 155 2.18 -11.80 7.97
N GLU A 156 2.44 -13.10 8.17
CA GLU A 156 3.44 -13.55 9.15
C GLU A 156 4.86 -13.12 8.78
N GLU A 157 5.21 -13.15 7.51
CA GLU A 157 6.51 -12.68 7.04
C GLU A 157 6.71 -11.19 7.34
N ILE A 158 5.73 -10.34 6.99
CA ILE A 158 5.76 -8.91 7.30
C ILE A 158 5.86 -8.69 8.81
N PHE A 159 5.03 -9.36 9.58
CA PHE A 159 5.00 -9.22 11.04
C PHE A 159 6.32 -9.63 11.71
N LYS A 160 6.97 -10.70 11.22
CA LYS A 160 8.31 -11.12 11.67
C LYS A 160 9.36 -10.06 11.37
N GLN A 161 9.34 -9.48 10.15
CA GLN A 161 10.29 -8.44 9.78
C GLN A 161 10.12 -7.16 10.62
N LEU A 162 8.88 -6.79 10.98
CA LEU A 162 8.60 -5.66 11.89
C LEU A 162 9.20 -5.89 13.28
N LYS A 163 9.05 -7.10 13.85
CA LYS A 163 9.63 -7.44 15.16
C LYS A 163 11.16 -7.33 15.16
N ASN A 164 11.81 -7.80 14.09
CA ASN A 164 13.26 -7.76 13.97
C ASN A 164 13.82 -6.33 13.77
N SER A 165 13.01 -5.41 13.29
CA SER A 165 13.40 -4.01 13.04
C SER A 165 13.13 -3.09 14.26
N SER A 166 12.50 -3.58 15.31
CA SER A 166 12.17 -2.83 16.54
C SER A 166 13.20 -3.04 17.66
N HIS A 167 14.31 -3.71 17.35
CA HIS A 167 15.50 -3.90 18.21
C HIS A 167 16.67 -3.15 17.61
#